data_1ab48eef7e74a6bf7be0fee3a50917fb
#
_entry.id   1ab48eef7e74a6bf7be0fee3a50917fb
#
_cell.length_a   1.000
_cell.length_b   1.000
_cell.length_c   1.000
_cell.angle_alpha   90.00
_cell.angle_beta   90.00
_cell.angle_gamma   90.00
#
_symmetry.space_group_name_H-M   'P 1'
#
loop_
_entity.id
_entity.type
_entity.pdbx_description
1 polymer ?
#
loop_
_entity_poly.entity_id
_entity_poly.type
_entity_poly.pdbx_seq_one_letter_code
_entity_poly.pdbx_strand_id
1 'polypeptide(L)'
;MKKLFILLALAAPLAYAGELSCRKGPATNQGITQNWRCTYQGTDLDAAYHAVRQQKQTGLGNGLPDKLTRQNSTQRWQSDVCDDAGTRDKEVTTIRRTANSLTVSVEGDGACSSSSSTKIRLQRQGGKILIHYQDSAS
;
A
#
# COMPACT_ATOMS: atom_id res chain seq x y z
N MET A 1 -0.32 48.88 35.52
CA MET A 1 -0.91 48.42 34.26
C MET A 1 -0.42 46.98 33.97
N LYS A 2 -1.26 46.03 34.15
CA LYS A 2 -0.93 44.64 33.78
C LYS A 2 -1.23 44.46 32.31
N LYS A 3 -0.19 44.26 31.49
CA LYS A 3 -0.37 43.85 30.09
C LYS A 3 -0.74 42.40 30.06
N LEU A 4 -1.98 42.12 29.73
CA LEU A 4 -2.45 40.77 29.49
C LEU A 4 -1.92 40.31 28.12
N PHE A 5 -0.88 39.48 28.09
CA PHE A 5 -0.48 38.77 26.88
C PHE A 5 -1.44 37.60 26.69
N ILE A 6 -2.42 37.78 25.82
CA ILE A 6 -3.20 36.68 25.33
C ILE A 6 -2.30 35.91 24.35
N LEU A 7 -1.67 34.85 24.84
CA LEU A 7 -1.08 33.86 23.94
C LEU A 7 -2.24 33.18 23.21
N LEU A 8 -2.50 33.62 21.99
CA LEU A 8 -3.26 32.81 21.07
C LEU A 8 -2.39 31.56 20.72
N ALA A 9 -2.59 30.50 21.45
CA ALA A 9 -2.09 29.22 21.02
C ALA A 9 -2.89 28.82 19.75
N LEU A 10 -2.28 29.05 18.60
CA LEU A 10 -2.72 28.41 17.35
C LEU A 10 -2.58 26.91 17.57
N ALA A 11 -3.70 26.27 17.92
CA ALA A 11 -3.79 24.83 17.93
C ALA A 11 -3.71 24.35 16.47
N ALA A 12 -2.49 24.12 15.97
CA ALA A 12 -2.32 23.33 14.76
C ALA A 12 -2.96 21.96 15.02
N PRO A 13 -3.76 21.40 14.09
CA PRO A 13 -4.28 20.06 14.26
C PRO A 13 -3.10 19.11 14.42
N LEU A 14 -2.98 18.52 15.62
CA LEU A 14 -1.98 17.50 15.90
C LEU A 14 -2.39 16.25 15.12
N ALA A 15 -1.66 15.95 14.05
CA ALA A 15 -1.75 14.65 13.42
C ALA A 15 -1.17 13.62 14.40
N TYR A 16 -1.99 12.67 14.86
CA TYR A 16 -1.56 11.63 15.78
C TYR A 16 -0.66 10.62 15.07
N ALA A 17 0.39 10.15 15.76
CA ALA A 17 1.23 9.06 15.30
C ALA A 17 0.35 7.84 14.95
N GLY A 18 0.59 7.25 13.78
CA GLY A 18 -0.20 6.14 13.28
C GLY A 18 -1.45 6.52 12.50
N GLU A 19 -1.74 7.81 12.35
CA GLU A 19 -2.88 8.27 11.55
C GLU A 19 -2.59 8.07 10.06
N LEU A 20 -3.53 7.40 9.36
CA LEU A 20 -3.49 7.17 7.93
C LEU A 20 -4.57 8.02 7.24
N SER A 21 -4.16 8.80 6.25
CA SER A 21 -5.06 9.59 5.41
C SER A 21 -4.87 9.17 3.97
N CYS A 22 -5.92 8.68 3.32
CA CYS A 22 -5.87 8.18 1.95
C CYS A 22 -6.82 8.92 1.03
N ARG A 23 -6.42 9.06 -0.22
CA ARG A 23 -7.18 9.69 -1.28
C ARG A 23 -7.07 8.85 -2.55
N LYS A 24 -8.22 8.53 -3.14
CA LYS A 24 -8.28 7.87 -4.44
C LYS A 24 -7.93 8.90 -5.54
N GLY A 25 -6.93 8.56 -6.33
CA GLY A 25 -6.54 9.33 -7.50
C GLY A 25 -7.35 8.95 -8.74
N PRO A 26 -7.10 9.64 -9.88
CA PRO A 26 -7.68 9.27 -11.16
C PRO A 26 -7.28 7.85 -11.55
N ALA A 27 -8.23 7.09 -12.08
CA ALA A 27 -7.93 5.81 -12.69
C ALA A 27 -7.12 6.02 -13.97
N THR A 28 -6.17 5.11 -14.22
CA THR A 28 -5.32 5.12 -15.43
C THR A 28 -5.62 3.89 -16.29
N ASN A 29 -5.02 3.80 -17.49
CA ASN A 29 -5.23 2.70 -18.42
C ASN A 29 -6.72 2.41 -18.69
N GLN A 30 -7.48 3.46 -19.06
CA GLN A 30 -8.91 3.37 -19.36
C GLN A 30 -9.76 2.83 -18.19
N GLY A 31 -9.37 3.13 -16.95
CA GLY A 31 -10.08 2.71 -15.75
C GLY A 31 -9.66 1.34 -15.18
N ILE A 32 -8.73 0.65 -15.84
CA ILE A 32 -8.25 -0.67 -15.39
C ILE A 32 -7.37 -0.55 -14.16
N THR A 33 -6.58 0.51 -14.06
CA THR A 33 -5.68 0.75 -12.92
C THR A 33 -6.28 1.76 -11.95
N GLN A 34 -6.50 1.34 -10.72
CA GLN A 34 -6.92 2.19 -9.61
C GLN A 34 -5.68 2.68 -8.85
N ASN A 35 -5.66 3.96 -8.52
CA ASN A 35 -4.55 4.61 -7.82
C ASN A 35 -5.03 5.22 -6.51
N TRP A 36 -4.25 4.99 -5.45
CA TRP A 36 -4.46 5.61 -4.15
C TRP A 36 -3.17 6.26 -3.67
N ARG A 37 -3.32 7.41 -3.04
CA ARG A 37 -2.23 8.08 -2.35
C ARG A 37 -2.59 8.25 -0.89
N CYS A 38 -1.70 7.83 -0.02
CA CYS A 38 -1.88 7.92 1.42
C CYS A 38 -0.69 8.63 2.06
N THR A 39 -0.95 9.22 3.20
CA THR A 39 0.08 9.74 4.12
C THR A 39 -0.13 9.09 5.47
N TYR A 40 0.93 8.51 6.01
CA TYR A 40 0.96 7.91 7.34
C TYR A 40 1.84 8.75 8.26
N GLN A 41 1.33 9.08 9.43
CA GLN A 41 2.07 9.84 10.44
C GLN A 41 2.95 8.89 11.25
N GLY A 42 4.25 8.94 11.03
CA GLY A 42 5.23 8.07 11.64
C GLY A 42 6.32 7.66 10.67
N THR A 43 7.28 6.89 11.16
CA THR A 43 8.47 6.49 10.40
C THR A 43 8.62 4.97 10.26
N ASP A 44 7.71 4.19 10.83
CA ASP A 44 7.72 2.73 10.73
C ASP A 44 7.01 2.29 9.43
N LEU A 45 7.81 1.84 8.45
CA LEU A 45 7.31 1.42 7.14
C LEU A 45 6.36 0.21 7.25
N ASP A 46 6.64 -0.74 8.12
CA ASP A 46 5.80 -1.92 8.29
C ASP A 46 4.46 -1.56 8.96
N ALA A 47 4.48 -0.68 9.95
CA ALA A 47 3.26 -0.17 10.57
C ALA A 47 2.38 0.57 9.57
N ALA A 48 2.98 1.40 8.70
CA ALA A 48 2.26 2.08 7.63
C ALA A 48 1.65 1.09 6.63
N TYR A 49 2.38 0.06 6.26
CA TYR A 49 1.88 -1.01 5.39
C TYR A 49 0.67 -1.71 5.99
N HIS A 50 0.73 -2.10 7.26
CA HIS A 50 -0.39 -2.76 7.93
C HIS A 50 -1.59 -1.83 8.10
N ALA A 51 -1.38 -0.53 8.31
CA ALA A 51 -2.46 0.45 8.35
C ALA A 51 -3.23 0.52 7.02
N VAL A 52 -2.52 0.48 5.90
CA VAL A 52 -3.15 0.42 4.56
C VAL A 52 -3.95 -0.86 4.40
N ARG A 53 -3.42 -1.99 4.82
CA ARG A 53 -4.12 -3.27 4.71
C ARG A 53 -5.41 -3.35 5.53
N GLN A 54 -5.48 -2.63 6.63
CA GLN A 54 -6.69 -2.55 7.45
C GLN A 54 -7.82 -1.76 6.79
N GLN A 55 -7.56 -1.05 5.70
CA GLN A 55 -8.55 -0.28 4.93
C GLN A 55 -9.35 -1.14 3.93
N LYS A 56 -9.49 -2.43 4.17
CA LYS A 56 -10.15 -3.37 3.25
C LYS A 56 -11.58 -2.98 2.84
N GLN A 57 -12.30 -2.25 3.70
CA GLN A 57 -13.67 -1.81 3.42
C GLN A 57 -13.77 -0.84 2.23
N THR A 58 -12.68 -0.16 1.88
CA THR A 58 -12.62 0.78 0.77
C THR A 58 -12.02 0.18 -0.50
N GLY A 59 -11.63 -1.11 -0.48
CA GLY A 59 -10.89 -1.77 -1.55
C GLY A 59 -9.39 -1.51 -1.52
N LEU A 60 -8.94 -0.56 -0.73
CA LEU A 60 -7.52 -0.25 -0.56
C LEU A 60 -6.83 -1.37 0.24
N GLY A 61 -5.69 -1.82 -0.23
CA GLY A 61 -4.92 -2.87 0.43
C GLY A 61 -5.31 -4.29 0.07
N ASN A 62 -6.34 -4.49 -0.73
CA ASN A 62 -6.71 -5.81 -1.23
C ASN A 62 -5.58 -6.37 -2.12
N GLY A 63 -5.36 -7.66 -2.04
CA GLY A 63 -4.34 -8.34 -2.82
C GLY A 63 -2.93 -8.28 -2.25
N LEU A 64 -2.68 -7.48 -1.21
CA LEU A 64 -1.39 -7.41 -0.55
C LEU A 64 -1.22 -8.54 0.49
N PRO A 65 0.00 -9.10 0.65
CA PRO A 65 0.24 -10.17 1.61
C PRO A 65 0.05 -9.70 3.06
N ASP A 66 -0.42 -10.62 3.91
CA ASP A 66 -0.61 -10.37 5.34
C ASP A 66 0.70 -10.17 6.09
N LYS A 67 1.72 -10.92 5.69
CA LYS A 67 3.03 -10.93 6.34
C LYS A 67 4.11 -10.51 5.36
N LEU A 68 5.00 -9.66 5.83
CA LEU A 68 6.18 -9.22 5.10
C LEU A 68 7.41 -9.93 5.62
N THR A 69 8.27 -10.36 4.70
CA THR A 69 9.62 -10.78 5.07
C THR A 69 10.45 -9.58 5.53
N ARG A 70 11.38 -9.81 6.45
CA ARG A 70 12.30 -8.76 6.92
C ARG A 70 13.36 -8.41 5.89
N GLN A 71 13.65 -9.33 4.98
CA GLN A 71 14.62 -9.17 3.91
C GLN A 71 13.93 -9.08 2.57
N ASN A 72 14.63 -8.60 1.57
CA ASN A 72 14.18 -8.64 0.20
C ASN A 72 13.90 -10.09 -0.22
N SER A 73 12.75 -10.30 -0.85
CA SER A 73 12.32 -11.64 -1.23
C SER A 73 11.51 -11.63 -2.51
N THR A 74 11.51 -12.77 -3.17
CA THR A 74 10.61 -13.09 -4.28
C THR A 74 9.99 -14.44 -3.97
N GLN A 75 8.67 -14.48 -3.85
CA GLN A 75 7.91 -15.69 -3.56
C GLN A 75 7.01 -16.00 -4.73
N ARG A 76 6.99 -17.27 -5.12
CA ARG A 76 6.19 -17.77 -6.24
C ARG A 76 5.14 -18.75 -5.74
N TRP A 77 3.93 -18.57 -6.24
CA TRP A 77 2.81 -19.43 -5.91
C TRP A 77 2.13 -19.91 -7.19
N GLN A 78 1.56 -21.10 -7.14
CA GLN A 78 0.74 -21.67 -8.22
C GLN A 78 -0.58 -22.15 -7.64
N SER A 79 -1.67 -21.96 -8.38
CA SER A 79 -2.95 -22.52 -8.06
C SER A 79 -2.99 -24.02 -8.38
N ASP A 80 -4.07 -24.68 -7.98
CA ASP A 80 -4.44 -25.98 -8.54
C ASP A 80 -4.73 -25.85 -10.03
N VAL A 81 -4.70 -26.99 -10.74
CA VAL A 81 -5.03 -27.06 -12.17
C VAL A 81 -6.49 -26.64 -12.36
N CYS A 82 -6.74 -25.75 -13.30
CA CYS A 82 -8.07 -25.20 -13.59
C CYS A 82 -8.70 -25.73 -14.88
N ASP A 83 -7.97 -26.51 -15.69
CA ASP A 83 -8.47 -27.12 -16.92
C ASP A 83 -7.77 -28.46 -17.23
N ASP A 84 -8.23 -29.13 -18.29
CA ASP A 84 -7.68 -30.43 -18.71
C ASP A 84 -6.28 -30.32 -19.34
N ALA A 85 -5.85 -29.11 -19.72
CA ALA A 85 -4.53 -28.85 -20.28
C ALA A 85 -3.44 -28.67 -19.21
N GLY A 86 -3.80 -28.73 -17.93
CA GLY A 86 -2.87 -28.55 -16.83
C GLY A 86 -2.55 -27.07 -16.53
N THR A 87 -3.40 -26.14 -16.95
CA THR A 87 -3.22 -24.71 -16.70
C THR A 87 -3.33 -24.39 -15.23
N ARG A 88 -2.43 -23.52 -14.75
CA ARG A 88 -2.39 -23.02 -13.37
C ARG A 88 -2.18 -21.53 -13.39
N ASP A 89 -2.84 -20.81 -12.49
CA ASP A 89 -2.46 -19.44 -12.18
C ASP A 89 -1.11 -19.42 -11.46
N LYS A 90 -0.29 -18.47 -11.84
CA LYS A 90 0.99 -18.20 -11.19
C LYS A 90 0.98 -16.80 -10.62
N GLU A 91 1.46 -16.67 -9.40
CA GLU A 91 1.55 -15.42 -8.70
C GLU A 91 2.96 -15.22 -8.18
N VAL A 92 3.47 -14.00 -8.32
CA VAL A 92 4.79 -13.61 -7.83
C VAL A 92 4.63 -12.44 -6.88
N THR A 93 5.06 -12.63 -5.63
CA THR A 93 5.12 -11.57 -4.62
C THR A 93 6.56 -11.15 -4.43
N THR A 94 6.84 -9.87 -4.63
CA THR A 94 8.18 -9.29 -4.50
C THR A 94 8.17 -8.25 -3.39
N ILE A 95 9.13 -8.36 -2.46
CA ILE A 95 9.35 -7.40 -1.38
C ILE A 95 10.74 -6.81 -1.54
N ARG A 96 10.83 -5.50 -1.64
CA ARG A 96 12.08 -4.74 -1.74
C ARG A 96 12.13 -3.68 -0.68
N ARG A 97 13.23 -3.64 0.05
CA ARG A 97 13.47 -2.70 1.15
C ARG A 97 14.75 -1.93 0.92
N THR A 98 14.70 -0.65 1.20
CA THR A 98 15.88 0.20 1.39
C THR A 98 15.83 0.82 2.79
N ALA A 99 16.83 1.63 3.16
CA ALA A 99 16.80 2.35 4.44
C ALA A 99 15.55 3.22 4.61
N ASN A 100 14.98 3.75 3.52
CA ASN A 100 13.89 4.73 3.56
C ASN A 100 12.63 4.31 2.81
N SER A 101 12.60 3.11 2.23
CA SER A 101 11.47 2.68 1.43
C SER A 101 11.14 1.20 1.58
N LEU A 102 9.89 0.89 1.29
CA LEU A 102 9.36 -0.46 1.19
C LEU A 102 8.49 -0.52 -0.06
N THR A 103 8.76 -1.48 -0.93
CA THR A 103 7.92 -1.75 -2.10
C THR A 103 7.47 -3.21 -2.05
N VAL A 104 6.16 -3.42 -2.18
CA VAL A 104 5.56 -4.75 -2.26
C VAL A 104 4.75 -4.81 -3.54
N SER A 105 5.00 -5.83 -4.35
CA SER A 105 4.24 -6.07 -5.57
C SER A 105 3.77 -7.52 -5.63
N VAL A 106 2.54 -7.69 -6.10
CA VAL A 106 1.92 -8.99 -6.31
C VAL A 106 1.41 -9.03 -7.74
N GLU A 107 1.94 -9.93 -8.55
CA GLU A 107 1.58 -10.06 -9.96
C GLU A 107 1.06 -11.46 -10.23
N GLY A 108 -0.16 -11.55 -10.77
CA GLY A 108 -0.78 -12.79 -11.22
C GLY A 108 -0.91 -12.82 -12.74
N ASP A 109 -0.56 -13.92 -13.37
CA ASP A 109 -0.62 -14.08 -14.84
C ASP A 109 -2.04 -14.30 -15.35
N GLY A 110 -2.98 -14.72 -14.49
CA GLY A 110 -4.37 -14.91 -14.84
C GLY A 110 -4.62 -16.02 -15.87
N ALA A 111 -3.76 -17.03 -15.92
CA ALA A 111 -3.89 -18.12 -16.88
C ALA A 111 -5.23 -18.86 -16.77
N CYS A 112 -5.80 -18.93 -15.56
CA CYS A 112 -7.11 -19.55 -15.30
C CYS A 112 -8.27 -18.54 -15.37
N SER A 113 -8.01 -17.25 -15.25
CA SER A 113 -9.05 -16.22 -15.17
C SER A 113 -8.59 -14.90 -15.80
N SER A 114 -8.21 -13.93 -14.99
CA SER A 114 -7.72 -12.62 -15.44
C SER A 114 -6.43 -12.25 -14.74
N SER A 115 -5.53 -11.61 -15.46
CA SER A 115 -4.30 -11.10 -14.86
C SER A 115 -4.59 -10.00 -13.85
N SER A 116 -3.74 -9.90 -12.82
CA SER A 116 -3.85 -8.90 -11.78
C SER A 116 -2.47 -8.38 -11.40
N SER A 117 -2.41 -7.13 -10.99
CA SER A 117 -1.18 -6.51 -10.48
C SER A 117 -1.55 -5.57 -9.34
N THR A 118 -0.95 -5.81 -8.20
CA THR A 118 -1.12 -4.95 -7.02
C THR A 118 0.25 -4.50 -6.56
N LYS A 119 0.45 -3.20 -6.38
CA LYS A 119 1.72 -2.64 -5.95
C LYS A 119 1.51 -1.54 -4.93
N ILE A 120 2.30 -1.59 -3.86
CA ILE A 120 2.38 -0.52 -2.89
C ILE A 120 3.83 -0.08 -2.73
N ARG A 121 4.03 1.23 -2.73
CA ARG A 121 5.31 1.85 -2.47
C ARG A 121 5.18 2.81 -1.29
N LEU A 122 6.00 2.60 -0.28
CA LEU A 122 6.06 3.42 0.92
C LEU A 122 7.43 4.06 1.00
N GLN A 123 7.48 5.36 1.25
CA GLN A 123 8.72 6.12 1.34
C GLN A 123 8.69 7.07 2.53
N ARG A 124 9.71 6.99 3.37
CA ARG A 124 9.90 7.96 4.45
C ARG A 124 10.22 9.34 3.89
N GLN A 125 9.54 10.34 4.43
CA GLN A 125 9.81 11.74 4.10
C GLN A 125 9.57 12.60 5.34
N GLY A 126 10.64 12.94 6.04
CA GLY A 126 10.53 13.58 7.33
C GLY A 126 9.88 12.66 8.37
N GLY A 127 9.00 13.15 9.20
CA GLY A 127 8.27 12.39 10.22
C GLY A 127 7.06 11.62 9.71
N LYS A 128 6.92 11.46 8.40
CA LYS A 128 5.79 10.80 7.75
C LYS A 128 6.23 9.83 6.66
N ILE A 129 5.29 9.01 6.20
CA ILE A 129 5.49 8.08 5.10
C ILE A 129 4.50 8.42 4.00
N LEU A 130 5.00 8.62 2.79
CA LEU A 130 4.20 8.79 1.59
C LEU A 130 3.97 7.41 0.97
N ILE A 131 2.72 7.14 0.59
CA ILE A 131 2.29 5.84 0.12
C ILE A 131 1.59 6.00 -1.23
N HIS A 132 2.00 5.18 -2.19
CA HIS A 132 1.32 5.03 -3.46
C HIS A 132 0.89 3.57 -3.63
N TYR A 133 -0.41 3.35 -3.75
CA TYR A 133 -1.01 2.04 -3.98
C TYR A 133 -1.65 2.01 -5.36
N GLN A 134 -1.38 0.96 -6.10
CA GLN A 134 -1.96 0.70 -7.42
C GLN A 134 -2.54 -0.70 -7.46
N ASP A 135 -3.71 -0.83 -8.04
CA ASP A 135 -4.37 -2.11 -8.27
C ASP A 135 -4.93 -2.14 -9.68
N SER A 136 -4.52 -3.15 -10.45
CA SER A 136 -4.91 -3.34 -11.85
C SER A 136 -5.47 -4.74 -12.04
N ALA A 137 -6.55 -4.83 -12.80
CA ALA A 137 -7.13 -6.09 -13.26
C ALA A 137 -7.40 -6.03 -14.75
N SER A 138 -7.18 -7.08 -15.43
CA SER A 138 -7.48 -7.18 -16.87
C SER A 138 -8.58 -8.21 -17.13
#